data_6f17975399a092adec25465f2c2894d1
#
_entry.id   6f17975399a092adec25465f2c2894d1
#
_cell.length_a   1.000
_cell.length_b   1.000
_cell.length_c   1.000
_cell.angle_alpha   90.00
_cell.angle_beta   90.00
_cell.angle_gamma   90.00
#
_symmetry.space_group_name_H-M   'P 1'
#
loop_
_entity.id
_entity.type
_entity.pdbx_description
1 polymer ?
#
loop_
_entity_poly.entity_id
_entity_poly.type
_entity_poly.pdbx_seq_one_letter_code
_entity_poly.pdbx_strand_id
1 'polypeptide(L)'
;MKHLIAALIVVSLLGCATSRPDPAADALVVSPDQLQRRQLETRKYTGVKEADLLAASANLLQDMGFNLEESETNLGLITAGKTRGGAGMGEIIGKAILWSFGIPIPFDVDQKIRVSLVIRPNPQAKAADEFFVRVTFQRAVRNSFEHVSRETLKEPELYQKFFERLSKAVFIEGQTI
;
A
#
# COMPACT_ATOMS: atom_id res chain seq x y z
N MET A 1 -62.69 1.59 -29.74
CA MET A 1 -61.29 1.88 -30.19
C MET A 1 -60.59 2.95 -29.34
N LYS A 2 -61.24 4.07 -29.00
CA LYS A 2 -60.62 5.14 -28.21
C LYS A 2 -60.21 4.71 -26.77
N HIS A 3 -61.00 3.85 -26.13
CA HIS A 3 -60.69 3.37 -24.74
C HIS A 3 -59.62 2.27 -24.71
N LEU A 4 -59.42 1.54 -25.76
CA LEU A 4 -58.35 0.54 -25.91
C LEU A 4 -56.98 1.18 -26.09
N ILE A 5 -56.92 2.29 -26.78
CA ILE A 5 -55.67 3.08 -26.98
C ILE A 5 -55.24 3.75 -25.66
N ALA A 6 -56.22 4.29 -24.92
CA ALA A 6 -55.95 4.91 -23.62
C ALA A 6 -55.40 3.89 -22.57
N ALA A 7 -55.94 2.66 -22.56
CA ALA A 7 -55.44 1.59 -21.70
C ALA A 7 -54.02 1.14 -22.05
N LEU A 8 -53.64 1.15 -23.32
CA LEU A 8 -52.30 0.76 -23.77
C LEU A 8 -51.23 1.77 -23.35
N ILE A 9 -51.58 3.06 -23.32
CA ILE A 9 -50.65 4.15 -22.94
C ILE A 9 -50.37 4.14 -21.42
N VAL A 10 -51.35 3.75 -20.60
CA VAL A 10 -51.16 3.68 -19.13
C VAL A 10 -50.22 2.52 -18.73
N VAL A 11 -50.25 1.40 -19.45
CA VAL A 11 -49.39 0.24 -19.17
C VAL A 11 -47.92 0.53 -19.53
N SER A 12 -47.63 1.41 -20.50
CA SER A 12 -46.25 1.76 -20.87
C SER A 12 -45.55 2.70 -19.88
N LEU A 13 -46.28 3.31 -18.91
CA LEU A 13 -45.72 4.19 -17.90
C LEU A 13 -45.30 3.47 -16.61
N LEU A 14 -45.58 2.19 -16.48
CA LEU A 14 -45.02 1.37 -15.40
C LEU A 14 -43.63 0.79 -15.78
N GLY A 15 -42.83 1.57 -16.45
CA GLY A 15 -41.42 1.26 -16.68
C GLY A 15 -40.72 1.16 -15.35
N CYS A 16 -40.28 -0.05 -15.01
CA CYS A 16 -39.53 -0.38 -13.83
C CYS A 16 -38.38 0.61 -13.63
N ALA A 17 -38.49 1.44 -12.60
CA ALA A 17 -37.34 2.10 -12.00
C ALA A 17 -36.48 1.00 -11.36
N THR A 18 -35.73 0.26 -12.17
CA THR A 18 -34.61 -0.52 -11.69
C THR A 18 -33.57 0.50 -11.23
N SER A 19 -33.54 0.76 -9.92
CA SER A 19 -32.43 1.45 -9.30
C SER A 19 -31.17 0.63 -9.60
N ARG A 20 -30.44 1.02 -10.65
CA ARG A 20 -29.08 0.53 -10.84
C ARG A 20 -28.31 0.96 -9.63
N PRO A 21 -27.65 0.02 -8.90
CA PRO A 21 -26.73 0.42 -7.85
C PRO A 21 -25.73 1.38 -8.50
N ASP A 22 -25.58 2.55 -7.90
CA ASP A 22 -24.64 3.55 -8.40
C ASP A 22 -23.23 3.00 -8.20
N PRO A 23 -22.50 2.65 -9.27
CA PRO A 23 -21.17 2.09 -9.14
C PRO A 23 -20.20 3.06 -8.46
N ALA A 24 -20.49 4.36 -8.46
CA ALA A 24 -19.71 5.37 -7.76
C ALA A 24 -19.98 5.33 -6.25
N ALA A 25 -21.21 5.06 -5.81
CA ALA A 25 -21.53 4.90 -4.39
C ALA A 25 -20.89 3.61 -3.82
N ASP A 26 -20.92 2.52 -4.58
CA ASP A 26 -20.33 1.24 -4.19
C ASP A 26 -18.78 1.31 -4.11
N ALA A 27 -18.17 2.11 -4.97
CA ALA A 27 -16.72 2.37 -4.96
C ALA A 27 -16.24 3.14 -3.71
N LEU A 28 -17.13 3.86 -3.02
CA LEU A 28 -16.83 4.61 -1.79
C LEU A 28 -17.04 3.77 -0.52
N VAL A 29 -17.67 2.60 -0.63
CA VAL A 29 -17.85 1.70 0.51
C VAL A 29 -16.54 0.98 0.81
N VAL A 30 -15.92 1.31 1.94
CA VAL A 30 -14.71 0.62 2.40
C VAL A 30 -15.08 -0.79 2.83
N SER A 31 -14.61 -1.79 2.09
CA SER A 31 -14.87 -3.18 2.45
C SER A 31 -14.13 -3.58 3.74
N PRO A 32 -14.63 -4.58 4.49
CA PRO A 32 -13.93 -5.11 5.67
C PRO A 32 -12.48 -5.50 5.39
N ASP A 33 -12.21 -6.10 4.24
CA ASP A 33 -10.87 -6.48 3.81
C ASP A 33 -9.94 -5.27 3.58
N GLN A 34 -10.49 -4.15 3.12
CA GLN A 34 -9.74 -2.90 2.98
C GLN A 34 -9.40 -2.29 4.34
N LEU A 35 -10.31 -2.40 5.31
CA LEU A 35 -10.05 -1.94 6.68
C LEU A 35 -8.95 -2.77 7.34
N GLN A 36 -9.02 -4.09 7.25
CA GLN A 36 -8.00 -4.99 7.79
C GLN A 36 -6.62 -4.70 7.17
N ARG A 37 -6.54 -4.51 5.85
CA ARG A 37 -5.31 -4.13 5.17
C ARG A 37 -4.76 -2.80 5.68
N ARG A 38 -5.61 -1.78 5.80
CA ARG A 38 -5.17 -0.47 6.33
C ARG A 38 -4.62 -0.57 7.74
N GLN A 39 -5.21 -1.41 8.60
CA GLN A 39 -4.71 -1.66 9.95
C GLN A 39 -3.35 -2.37 9.93
N LEU A 40 -3.15 -3.30 9.01
CA LEU A 40 -1.89 -4.00 8.83
C LEU A 40 -0.79 -3.07 8.32
N GLU A 41 -1.12 -2.24 7.32
CA GLU A 41 -0.22 -1.33 6.62
C GLU A 41 0.15 -0.08 7.43
N THR A 42 -0.54 0.21 8.54
CA THR A 42 -0.40 1.49 9.25
C THR A 42 0.01 1.31 10.69
N ARG A 43 0.95 2.16 11.16
CA ARG A 43 1.32 2.28 12.58
C ARG A 43 1.35 3.74 12.98
N LYS A 44 1.00 3.98 14.25
CA LYS A 44 1.09 5.29 14.90
C LYS A 44 2.42 5.40 15.65
N TYR A 45 3.07 6.54 15.50
CA TYR A 45 4.28 6.93 16.22
C TYR A 45 4.00 8.22 16.98
N THR A 46 4.53 8.32 18.20
CA THR A 46 4.35 9.46 19.11
C THR A 46 5.68 9.86 19.71
N GLY A 47 5.86 11.16 19.97
CA GLY A 47 7.10 11.66 20.58
C GLY A 47 8.30 11.68 19.61
N VAL A 48 8.03 11.75 18.31
CA VAL A 48 9.06 11.73 17.26
C VAL A 48 8.83 12.89 16.28
N LYS A 49 9.90 13.32 15.62
CA LYS A 49 9.80 14.33 14.55
C LYS A 49 9.55 13.65 13.21
N GLU A 50 8.82 14.33 12.33
CA GLU A 50 8.55 13.82 10.98
C GLU A 50 9.84 13.55 10.20
N ALA A 51 10.83 14.45 10.32
CA ALA A 51 12.13 14.30 9.67
C ALA A 51 12.88 13.05 10.12
N ASP A 52 12.84 12.73 11.41
CA ASP A 52 13.51 11.54 11.97
C ASP A 52 12.81 10.25 11.48
N LEU A 53 11.46 10.26 11.42
CA LEU A 53 10.70 9.16 10.82
C LEU A 53 11.00 8.96 9.33
N LEU A 54 11.13 10.05 8.57
CA LEU A 54 11.49 9.99 7.15
C LEU A 54 12.90 9.43 6.97
N ALA A 55 13.87 9.95 7.72
CA ALA A 55 15.26 9.49 7.67
C ALA A 55 15.38 8.01 8.05
N ALA A 56 14.79 7.60 9.17
CA ALA A 56 14.79 6.22 9.62
C ALA A 56 14.11 5.28 8.61
N SER A 57 13.01 5.74 7.98
CA SER A 57 12.32 4.96 6.96
C SER A 57 13.15 4.80 5.69
N ALA A 58 13.82 5.86 5.23
CA ALA A 58 14.69 5.83 4.06
C ALA A 58 15.88 4.90 4.30
N ASN A 59 16.57 5.06 5.44
CA ASN A 59 17.70 4.22 5.83
C ASN A 59 17.30 2.75 5.93
N LEU A 60 16.17 2.45 6.59
CA LEU A 60 15.67 1.09 6.70
C LEU A 60 15.39 0.46 5.34
N LEU A 61 14.76 1.20 4.40
CA LEU A 61 14.50 0.70 3.05
C LEU A 61 15.81 0.41 2.30
N GLN A 62 16.81 1.28 2.44
CA GLN A 62 18.13 1.07 1.85
C GLN A 62 18.85 -0.14 2.47
N ASP A 63 18.81 -0.31 3.79
CA ASP A 63 19.36 -1.48 4.49
C ASP A 63 18.68 -2.79 4.07
N MET A 64 17.39 -2.71 3.74
CA MET A 64 16.66 -3.82 3.14
C MET A 64 17.00 -4.05 1.66
N GLY A 65 17.89 -3.23 1.08
CA GLY A 65 18.39 -3.30 -0.29
C GLY A 65 17.42 -2.74 -1.33
N PHE A 66 16.50 -1.85 -0.94
CA PHE A 66 15.72 -1.07 -1.88
C PHE A 66 16.50 0.16 -2.36
N ASN A 67 16.32 0.50 -3.63
CA ASN A 67 16.78 1.77 -4.16
C ASN A 67 15.65 2.78 -4.01
N LEU A 68 15.92 3.94 -3.41
CA LEU A 68 14.95 5.02 -3.34
C LEU A 68 14.73 5.55 -4.76
N GLU A 69 13.46 5.57 -5.20
CA GLU A 69 13.05 6.07 -6.51
C GLU A 69 12.59 7.52 -6.41
N GLU A 70 11.89 7.86 -5.33
CA GLU A 70 11.35 9.19 -5.08
C GLU A 70 11.29 9.44 -3.57
N SER A 71 11.61 10.65 -3.16
CA SER A 71 11.51 11.07 -1.77
C SER A 71 11.04 12.53 -1.73
N GLU A 72 9.77 12.70 -1.39
CA GLU A 72 9.10 14.01 -1.28
C GLU A 72 8.86 14.33 0.18
N THR A 73 9.82 15.03 0.78
CA THR A 73 9.79 15.35 2.22
C THR A 73 8.59 16.20 2.61
N ASN A 74 8.16 17.14 1.75
CA ASN A 74 7.00 18.00 2.00
C ASN A 74 5.68 17.22 2.01
N LEU A 75 5.64 16.08 1.35
CA LEU A 75 4.47 15.19 1.31
C LEU A 75 4.61 14.00 2.27
N GLY A 76 5.75 13.87 2.94
CA GLY A 76 6.05 12.71 3.76
C GLY A 76 6.02 11.40 2.96
N LEU A 77 6.40 11.44 1.66
CA LEU A 77 6.31 10.32 0.74
C LEU A 77 7.70 9.78 0.40
N ILE A 78 7.86 8.47 0.49
CA ILE A 78 9.02 7.73 -0.01
C ILE A 78 8.52 6.61 -0.91
N THR A 79 9.04 6.53 -2.14
CA THR A 79 8.90 5.35 -2.98
C THR A 79 10.25 4.70 -3.19
N ALA A 80 10.27 3.39 -3.13
CA ALA A 80 11.49 2.63 -3.31
C ALA A 80 11.20 1.36 -4.12
N GLY A 81 12.16 0.98 -4.93
CA GLY A 81 12.04 -0.19 -5.79
C GLY A 81 13.23 -1.10 -5.68
N LYS A 82 12.97 -2.39 -5.83
CA LYS A 82 13.99 -3.39 -5.98
C LYS A 82 13.73 -4.15 -7.26
N THR A 83 14.60 -3.95 -8.23
CA THR A 83 14.52 -4.61 -9.52
C THR A 83 15.47 -5.78 -9.53
N ARG A 84 15.02 -6.89 -10.07
CA ARG A 84 15.86 -8.01 -10.42
C ARG A 84 16.59 -7.66 -11.72
N GLY A 85 17.89 -7.48 -11.66
CA GLY A 85 18.73 -7.27 -12.84
C GLY A 85 19.63 -8.49 -13.06
N GLY A 86 19.52 -9.10 -14.26
CA GLY A 86 20.50 -10.04 -14.77
C GLY A 86 20.52 -11.45 -14.13
N ALA A 87 20.67 -12.45 -14.97
CA ALA A 87 20.74 -13.86 -14.61
C ALA A 87 21.67 -14.13 -13.40
N GLY A 88 21.14 -14.66 -12.34
CA GLY A 88 21.88 -15.33 -11.25
C GLY A 88 21.91 -14.61 -9.90
N MET A 89 22.00 -13.29 -9.83
CA MET A 89 22.13 -12.60 -8.54
C MET A 89 20.80 -12.03 -7.99
N GLY A 90 19.84 -11.78 -8.84
CA GLY A 90 18.53 -11.22 -8.46
C GLY A 90 17.63 -12.17 -7.68
N GLU A 91 17.79 -13.48 -7.84
CA GLU A 91 17.03 -14.48 -7.11
C GLU A 91 17.38 -14.48 -5.60
N ILE A 92 18.65 -14.26 -5.31
CA ILE A 92 19.17 -14.24 -3.94
C ILE A 92 18.66 -13.00 -3.19
N ILE A 93 18.55 -11.87 -3.86
CA ILE A 93 18.27 -10.59 -3.21
C ILE A 93 16.78 -10.43 -2.86
N GLY A 94 15.85 -10.81 -3.75
CA GLY A 94 14.42 -10.80 -3.45
C GLY A 94 14.09 -11.81 -2.36
N LYS A 95 14.62 -13.03 -2.46
CA LYS A 95 14.56 -14.03 -1.41
C LYS A 95 15.25 -13.56 -0.12
N ALA A 96 16.38 -12.84 -0.22
CA ALA A 96 17.10 -12.36 0.95
C ALA A 96 16.33 -11.31 1.75
N ILE A 97 15.52 -10.44 1.13
CA ILE A 97 14.66 -9.52 1.88
C ILE A 97 13.57 -10.28 2.61
N LEU A 98 12.87 -11.16 1.92
CA LEU A 98 11.80 -11.93 2.52
C LEU A 98 12.37 -13.01 3.45
N TRP A 99 13.51 -13.59 3.13
CA TRP A 99 14.27 -14.44 4.05
C TRP A 99 14.82 -13.65 5.24
N SER A 100 15.24 -12.41 5.07
CA SER A 100 15.60 -11.56 6.20
C SER A 100 14.43 -11.31 7.15
N PHE A 101 13.21 -11.51 6.65
CA PHE A 101 11.97 -11.55 7.42
C PHE A 101 11.51 -12.98 7.74
N GLY A 102 12.22 -14.03 7.26
CA GLY A 102 11.86 -15.43 7.47
C GLY A 102 10.60 -15.87 6.70
N ILE A 103 10.26 -15.21 5.58
CA ILE A 103 9.08 -15.50 4.79
C ILE A 103 9.51 -16.16 3.47
N PRO A 104 9.18 -17.43 3.22
CA PRO A 104 9.42 -18.07 1.94
C PRO A 104 8.33 -17.63 0.94
N ILE A 105 8.70 -16.81 -0.05
CA ILE A 105 7.82 -16.48 -1.17
C ILE A 105 8.40 -17.08 -2.45
N PRO A 106 7.61 -17.81 -3.25
CA PRO A 106 8.04 -18.29 -4.56
C PRO A 106 8.15 -17.11 -5.53
N PHE A 107 9.27 -17.00 -6.23
CA PHE A 107 9.52 -15.93 -7.21
C PHE A 107 9.64 -16.47 -8.62
N ASP A 108 8.86 -15.89 -9.52
CA ASP A 108 9.05 -16.05 -10.97
C ASP A 108 10.11 -15.10 -11.53
N VAL A 109 10.55 -15.34 -12.76
CA VAL A 109 11.81 -14.87 -13.33
C VAL A 109 11.99 -13.34 -13.46
N ASP A 110 10.91 -12.55 -13.53
CA ASP A 110 10.97 -11.09 -13.71
C ASP A 110 10.03 -10.35 -12.74
N GLN A 111 10.45 -10.25 -11.49
CA GLN A 111 9.64 -9.55 -10.48
C GLN A 111 10.34 -8.29 -9.97
N LYS A 112 9.58 -7.21 -9.90
CA LYS A 112 9.97 -5.97 -9.23
C LYS A 112 9.12 -5.80 -7.97
N ILE A 113 9.78 -5.62 -6.82
CA ILE A 113 9.09 -5.22 -5.59
C ILE A 113 9.19 -3.71 -5.47
N ARG A 114 8.06 -3.05 -5.30
CA ARG A 114 7.95 -1.62 -5.02
C ARG A 114 7.38 -1.41 -3.64
N VAL A 115 7.96 -0.46 -2.94
CA VAL A 115 7.48 0.00 -1.63
C VAL A 115 7.01 1.44 -1.79
N SER A 116 5.86 1.74 -1.21
CA SER A 116 5.37 3.10 -1.02
C SER A 116 5.14 3.32 0.46
N LEU A 117 5.79 4.34 1.02
CA LEU A 117 5.67 4.73 2.42
C LEU A 117 5.20 6.17 2.49
N VAL A 118 4.20 6.40 3.33
CA VAL A 118 3.63 7.73 3.55
C VAL A 118 3.58 8.00 5.05
N ILE A 119 4.12 9.16 5.44
CA ILE A 119 4.06 9.69 6.79
C ILE A 119 3.07 10.86 6.78
N ARG A 120 2.15 10.87 7.71
CA ARG A 120 1.19 11.95 7.86
C ARG A 120 0.97 12.29 9.32
N PRO A 121 0.86 13.57 9.66
CA PRO A 121 0.47 13.98 11.01
C PRO A 121 -0.91 13.41 11.34
N ASN A 122 -1.12 13.04 12.60
CA ASN A 122 -2.42 12.61 13.07
C ASN A 122 -3.33 13.85 13.22
N PRO A 123 -4.41 13.97 12.43
CA PRO A 123 -5.29 15.14 12.48
C PRO A 123 -6.09 15.26 13.79
N GLN A 124 -6.12 14.19 14.59
CA GLN A 124 -6.82 14.15 15.88
C GLN A 124 -5.85 14.26 17.06
N ALA A 125 -4.56 14.43 16.80
CA ALA A 125 -3.56 14.56 17.86
C ALA A 125 -3.73 15.86 18.63
N LYS A 126 -3.50 15.78 19.94
CA LYS A 126 -3.42 16.98 20.79
C LYS A 126 -2.03 17.62 20.74
N ALA A 127 -1.02 16.86 20.36
CA ALA A 127 0.36 17.29 20.23
C ALA A 127 0.82 17.13 18.77
N ALA A 128 1.76 17.98 18.34
CA ALA A 128 2.25 18.00 16.95
C ALA A 128 3.26 16.86 16.64
N ASP A 129 3.50 15.96 17.57
CA ASP A 129 4.48 14.87 17.52
C ASP A 129 3.86 13.48 17.33
N GLU A 130 2.62 13.43 16.84
CA GLU A 130 1.94 12.18 16.50
C GLU A 130 1.82 12.02 14.98
N PHE A 131 2.31 10.90 14.46
CA PHE A 131 2.28 10.59 13.04
C PHE A 131 1.73 9.20 12.76
N PHE A 132 1.07 9.06 11.63
CA PHE A 132 0.77 7.76 11.04
C PHE A 132 1.78 7.46 9.94
N VAL A 133 2.42 6.32 10.03
CA VAL A 133 3.26 5.75 8.97
C VAL A 133 2.49 4.64 8.30
N ARG A 134 2.26 4.78 7.01
CA ARG A 134 1.66 3.73 6.18
C ARG A 134 2.67 3.23 5.16
N VAL A 135 2.87 1.92 5.12
CA VAL A 135 3.73 1.26 4.13
C VAL A 135 2.91 0.26 3.32
N THR A 136 3.17 0.22 2.02
CA THR A 136 2.54 -0.73 1.10
C THR A 136 3.63 -1.40 0.27
N PHE A 137 3.64 -2.72 0.25
CA PHE A 137 4.52 -3.52 -0.58
C PHE A 137 3.73 -4.06 -1.77
N GLN A 138 4.25 -3.85 -2.98
CA GLN A 138 3.65 -4.33 -4.21
C GLN A 138 4.66 -5.18 -4.98
N ARG A 139 4.16 -6.27 -5.53
CA ARG A 139 4.88 -7.10 -6.48
C ARG A 139 4.39 -6.80 -7.89
N ALA A 140 5.29 -6.47 -8.81
CA ALA A 140 5.01 -6.33 -10.21
C ALA A 140 5.62 -7.54 -10.94
N VAL A 141 4.80 -8.29 -11.64
CA VAL A 141 5.20 -9.45 -12.44
C VAL A 141 5.00 -9.11 -13.90
N ARG A 142 6.05 -9.25 -14.71
CA ARG A 142 5.97 -9.13 -16.16
C ARG A 142 5.82 -10.52 -16.75
N ASN A 143 4.78 -10.73 -17.55
CA ASN A 143 4.62 -11.97 -18.30
C ASN A 143 5.38 -11.95 -19.64
N SER A 144 5.40 -13.11 -20.33
CA SER A 144 6.04 -13.26 -21.65
C SER A 144 5.45 -12.38 -22.76
N PHE A 145 4.29 -11.77 -22.55
CA PHE A 145 3.64 -10.83 -23.44
C PHE A 145 3.85 -9.36 -23.01
N GLU A 146 4.85 -9.09 -22.16
CA GLU A 146 5.16 -7.78 -21.63
C GLU A 146 4.05 -7.12 -20.78
N HIS A 147 3.00 -7.86 -20.46
CA HIS A 147 1.96 -7.37 -19.58
C HIS A 147 2.44 -7.36 -18.13
N VAL A 148 2.33 -6.19 -17.46
CA VAL A 148 2.73 -6.02 -16.07
C VAL A 148 1.50 -6.12 -15.17
N SER A 149 1.42 -7.18 -14.40
CA SER A 149 0.46 -7.34 -13.31
C SER A 149 1.05 -6.82 -12.01
N ARG A 150 0.26 -6.10 -11.21
CA ARG A 150 0.66 -5.61 -9.89
C ARG A 150 -0.28 -6.17 -8.84
N GLU A 151 0.31 -6.71 -7.80
CA GLU A 151 -0.44 -7.19 -6.63
C GLU A 151 0.17 -6.63 -5.35
N THR A 152 -0.68 -6.33 -4.37
CA THR A 152 -0.23 -5.93 -3.04
C THR A 152 0.08 -7.17 -2.22
N LEU A 153 1.25 -7.22 -1.62
CA LEU A 153 1.63 -8.25 -0.68
C LEU A 153 0.79 -8.10 0.59
N LYS A 154 0.24 -9.20 1.08
CA LYS A 154 -0.75 -9.20 2.19
C LYS A 154 -0.26 -9.96 3.43
N GLU A 155 0.97 -10.46 3.39
CA GLU A 155 1.55 -11.24 4.46
C GLU A 155 1.71 -10.40 5.74
N PRO A 156 0.97 -10.70 6.84
CA PRO A 156 1.01 -9.92 8.06
C PRO A 156 2.41 -9.82 8.69
N GLU A 157 3.18 -10.91 8.59
CA GLU A 157 4.53 -10.99 9.12
C GLU A 157 5.49 -9.99 8.46
N LEU A 158 5.32 -9.71 7.15
CA LEU A 158 6.11 -8.72 6.43
C LEU A 158 5.96 -7.34 7.07
N TYR A 159 4.71 -6.92 7.29
CA TYR A 159 4.39 -5.63 7.89
C TYR A 159 4.82 -5.54 9.35
N GLN A 160 4.59 -6.59 10.13
CA GLN A 160 4.99 -6.64 11.54
C GLN A 160 6.51 -6.45 11.67
N LYS A 161 7.30 -7.21 10.91
CA LYS A 161 8.76 -7.13 10.96
C LYS A 161 9.29 -5.80 10.42
N PHE A 162 8.65 -5.23 9.39
CA PHE A 162 8.99 -3.90 8.91
C PHE A 162 8.81 -2.86 10.01
N PHE A 163 7.64 -2.81 10.63
CA PHE A 163 7.36 -1.84 11.69
C PHE A 163 8.18 -2.06 12.96
N GLU A 164 8.52 -3.31 13.28
CA GLU A 164 9.43 -3.61 14.39
C GLU A 164 10.82 -3.02 14.14
N ARG A 165 11.36 -3.20 12.94
CA ARG A 165 12.66 -2.63 12.56
C ARG A 165 12.61 -1.10 12.48
N LEU A 166 11.53 -0.54 11.93
CA LEU A 166 11.36 0.91 11.88
C LEU A 166 11.30 1.51 13.29
N SER A 167 10.57 0.88 14.21
CA SER A 167 10.49 1.34 15.60
C SER A 167 11.85 1.32 16.29
N LYS A 168 12.67 0.30 16.03
CA LYS A 168 14.05 0.24 16.54
C LYS A 168 14.93 1.33 15.93
N ALA A 169 14.85 1.56 14.61
CA ALA A 169 15.62 2.59 13.92
C ALA A 169 15.30 3.99 14.44
N VAL A 170 14.03 4.32 14.55
CA VAL A 170 13.56 5.61 15.08
C VAL A 170 14.02 5.84 16.51
N PHE A 171 14.00 4.80 17.34
CA PHE A 171 14.49 4.89 18.73
C PHE A 171 15.99 5.17 18.79
N ILE A 172 16.77 4.56 17.91
CA ILE A 172 18.24 4.76 17.85
C ILE A 172 18.57 6.16 17.36
N GLU A 173 17.92 6.62 16.29
CA GLU A 173 18.16 7.97 15.73
C GLU A 173 17.74 9.08 16.70
N GLY A 174 16.65 8.89 17.45
CA GLY A 174 16.21 9.85 18.47
C GLY A 174 17.15 9.97 19.68
N GLN A 175 18.13 9.07 19.81
CA GLN A 175 19.15 9.10 20.88
C GLN A 175 20.51 9.63 20.40
N THR A 176 20.71 9.82 19.11
CA THR A 176 21.96 10.34 18.56
C THR A 176 21.89 11.88 18.58
N ILE A 177 22.29 12.47 19.67
CA ILE A 177 22.51 13.92 19.85
C ILE A 177 24.02 14.16 19.95
#